data_5f846628f84b242ab545fd6b79178d74
#
_entry.id   5f846628f84b242ab545fd6b79178d74
#
_cell.length_a   1.000
_cell.length_b   1.000
_cell.length_c   1.000
_cell.angle_alpha   90.00
_cell.angle_beta   90.00
_cell.angle_gamma   90.00
#
_symmetry.space_group_name_H-M   'P 1'
#
loop_
_entity.id
_entity.type
_entity.pdbx_description
1 polymer ?
#
loop_
_entity_poly.entity_id
_entity_poly.type
_entity_poly.pdbx_seq_one_letter_code
_entity_poly.pdbx_strand_id
1 'polypeptide(L)'
;MTPLPNAQPYQHEHELAEIPIGHNHTLEQILEMWLHGKTPGSQAIYRRVVVQFLEWANKPLQWLTLPDVQGFANYLDTKGLKPSTRASYLAAVKSLLTFCNRTGLTRANVGAAVPLPKGKDTLTQKILAKEQVMAMIYSEPNRRNQLILKSFYYCGLRVSELCGLCWYDLTASGESGILTVFGKGSKTRHVLLPAHLYKELLNFRGNASNDDPIFPSRKGKGKGHLHRIHVTKLVKEAGIRVGIDEKVSAHWLRHCHASHSLDAGAPISLVQTTLGHASVATTSKYLHAKPTESSGLYL
;
A
#
# COMPACT_ATOMS: atom_id res chain seq x y z
N MET A 1 -8.14 -26.05 38.04
CA MET A 1 -7.96 -25.76 36.60
C MET A 1 -9.18 -26.31 35.88
N THR A 2 -10.15 -25.45 35.61
CA THR A 2 -11.41 -25.82 34.93
C THR A 2 -11.20 -25.59 33.43
N PRO A 3 -11.49 -26.55 32.54
CA PRO A 3 -11.34 -26.37 31.11
C PRO A 3 -12.37 -25.39 30.55
N LEU A 4 -11.92 -24.51 29.70
CA LEU A 4 -12.76 -23.58 28.92
C LEU A 4 -13.69 -24.37 27.98
N PRO A 5 -14.96 -23.96 27.80
CA PRO A 5 -15.89 -24.65 26.93
C PRO A 5 -15.50 -24.50 25.46
N ASN A 6 -15.59 -25.63 24.73
CA ASN A 6 -15.40 -25.72 23.28
C ASN A 6 -16.35 -24.75 22.54
N ALA A 7 -15.78 -23.79 21.84
CA ALA A 7 -16.54 -22.97 20.90
C ALA A 7 -16.85 -23.79 19.64
N GLN A 8 -18.11 -24.12 19.44
CA GLN A 8 -18.60 -24.65 18.16
C GLN A 8 -18.53 -23.55 17.07
N PRO A 9 -18.24 -23.90 15.79
CA PRO A 9 -18.25 -22.92 14.73
C PRO A 9 -19.67 -22.43 14.43
N TYR A 10 -19.90 -21.12 14.59
CA TYR A 10 -21.16 -20.49 14.28
C TYR A 10 -21.43 -20.46 12.79
N GLN A 11 -22.50 -21.13 12.38
CA GLN A 11 -23.19 -20.94 11.10
C GLN A 11 -24.25 -19.85 11.32
N HIS A 12 -24.01 -18.59 10.99
CA HIS A 12 -25.09 -17.59 10.83
C HIS A 12 -24.50 -16.25 10.29
N GLU A 13 -24.40 -16.14 8.98
CA GLU A 13 -24.17 -14.84 8.33
C GLU A 13 -25.39 -13.89 8.42
N HIS A 14 -26.55 -14.37 8.85
CA HIS A 14 -27.82 -13.61 8.85
C HIS A 14 -28.16 -12.93 10.19
N GLU A 15 -27.61 -13.36 11.31
CA GLU A 15 -28.01 -12.81 12.65
C GLU A 15 -27.35 -11.48 13.00
N LEU A 16 -26.21 -11.11 12.41
CA LEU A 16 -25.56 -9.83 12.69
C LEU A 16 -26.29 -8.60 12.15
N ALA A 17 -27.19 -8.79 11.19
CA ALA A 17 -27.96 -7.71 10.57
C ALA A 17 -29.11 -7.18 11.43
N GLU A 18 -29.60 -7.96 12.41
CA GLU A 18 -30.81 -7.66 13.18
C GLU A 18 -30.56 -7.17 14.61
N ILE A 19 -29.31 -7.00 15.05
CA ILE A 19 -29.04 -6.50 16.41
C ILE A 19 -29.31 -4.98 16.44
N PRO A 20 -30.39 -4.52 17.07
CA PRO A 20 -30.67 -3.09 17.20
C PRO A 20 -29.63 -2.46 18.13
N ILE A 21 -28.80 -1.59 17.57
CA ILE A 21 -27.82 -0.82 18.32
C ILE A 21 -28.49 0.52 18.64
N GLY A 22 -28.50 0.93 19.89
CA GLY A 22 -29.18 2.13 20.39
C GLY A 22 -29.11 3.31 19.41
N HIS A 23 -30.22 3.99 19.18
CA HIS A 23 -30.54 4.98 18.14
C HIS A 23 -31.09 4.43 16.81
N ASN A 24 -31.80 3.31 16.80
CA ASN A 24 -32.51 2.77 15.61
C ASN A 24 -31.63 2.40 14.40
N HIS A 25 -30.33 2.19 14.56
CA HIS A 25 -29.45 1.77 13.48
C HIS A 25 -29.08 0.29 13.62
N THR A 26 -29.16 -0.44 12.52
CA THR A 26 -28.60 -1.79 12.43
C THR A 26 -27.07 -1.74 12.34
N LEU A 27 -26.40 -2.84 12.66
CA LEU A 27 -24.94 -2.95 12.48
C LEU A 27 -24.52 -2.61 11.04
N GLU A 28 -25.26 -3.10 10.06
CA GLU A 28 -24.97 -2.86 8.63
C GLU A 28 -25.03 -1.36 8.31
N GLN A 29 -26.04 -0.66 8.76
CA GLN A 29 -26.15 0.80 8.58
C GLN A 29 -24.97 1.55 9.24
N ILE A 30 -24.54 1.12 10.41
CA ILE A 30 -23.38 1.72 11.09
C ILE A 30 -22.11 1.47 10.28
N LEU A 31 -21.91 0.25 9.76
CA LEU A 31 -20.75 -0.07 8.93
C LEU A 31 -20.74 0.75 7.64
N GLU A 32 -21.89 0.93 6.97
CA GLU A 32 -22.01 1.76 5.79
C GLU A 32 -21.66 3.22 6.06
N MET A 33 -22.22 3.81 7.12
CA MET A 33 -21.90 5.18 7.55
C MET A 33 -20.41 5.35 7.86
N TRP A 34 -19.82 4.41 8.60
CA TRP A 34 -18.41 4.45 8.97
C TRP A 34 -17.47 4.28 7.78
N LEU A 35 -17.86 3.45 6.81
CA LEU A 35 -17.05 3.18 5.61
C LEU A 35 -17.24 4.24 4.52
N HIS A 36 -18.22 5.13 4.66
CA HIS A 36 -18.47 6.20 3.70
C HIS A 36 -17.20 7.03 3.42
N GLY A 37 -16.95 7.32 2.15
CA GLY A 37 -15.77 8.08 1.72
C GLY A 37 -14.44 7.32 1.72
N LYS A 38 -14.40 6.06 2.19
CA LYS A 38 -13.21 5.21 2.05
C LYS A 38 -13.17 4.57 0.65
N THR A 39 -11.96 4.27 0.15
CA THR A 39 -11.82 3.55 -1.13
C THR A 39 -12.39 2.14 -1.05
N PRO A 40 -12.91 1.56 -2.17
CA PRO A 40 -13.50 0.21 -2.16
C PRO A 40 -12.59 -0.85 -1.55
N GLY A 41 -11.29 -0.81 -1.86
CA GLY A 41 -10.31 -1.74 -1.26
C GLY A 41 -10.15 -1.59 0.25
N SER A 42 -10.22 -0.35 0.76
CA SER A 42 -10.19 -0.10 2.21
C SER A 42 -11.49 -0.53 2.88
N GLN A 43 -12.64 -0.27 2.23
CA GLN A 43 -13.95 -0.70 2.73
C GLN A 43 -14.00 -2.22 2.91
N ALA A 44 -13.59 -2.97 1.90
CA ALA A 44 -13.59 -4.45 1.93
C ALA A 44 -12.72 -5.00 3.07
N ILE A 45 -11.50 -4.47 3.24
CA ILE A 45 -10.59 -4.91 4.31
C ILE A 45 -11.15 -4.53 5.68
N TYR A 46 -11.58 -3.28 5.86
CA TYR A 46 -12.07 -2.78 7.13
C TYR A 46 -13.33 -3.50 7.58
N ARG A 47 -14.30 -3.69 6.67
CA ARG A 47 -15.52 -4.47 6.93
C ARG A 47 -15.17 -5.87 7.41
N ARG A 48 -14.36 -6.61 6.64
CA ARG A 48 -13.96 -7.98 6.99
C ARG A 48 -13.33 -8.08 8.38
N VAL A 49 -12.41 -7.16 8.70
CA VAL A 49 -11.71 -7.18 9.99
C VAL A 49 -12.64 -6.87 11.15
N VAL A 50 -13.54 -5.91 10.96
CA VAL A 50 -14.48 -5.52 12.01
C VAL A 50 -15.53 -6.59 12.25
N VAL A 51 -16.06 -7.22 11.19
CA VAL A 51 -16.97 -8.36 11.33
C VAL A 51 -16.27 -9.48 12.11
N GLN A 52 -15.04 -9.85 11.76
CA GLN A 52 -14.25 -10.84 12.49
C GLN A 52 -14.06 -10.47 13.97
N PHE A 53 -13.85 -9.19 14.28
CA PHE A 53 -13.73 -8.72 15.67
C PHE A 53 -15.06 -8.86 16.44
N LEU A 54 -16.17 -8.47 15.85
CA LEU A 54 -17.49 -8.53 16.48
C LEU A 54 -17.94 -9.98 16.69
N GLU A 55 -17.71 -10.86 15.73
CA GLU A 55 -17.94 -12.30 15.87
C GLU A 55 -17.09 -12.88 17.02
N TRP A 56 -15.81 -12.53 17.07
CA TRP A 56 -14.92 -12.98 18.15
C TRP A 56 -15.34 -12.47 19.52
N ALA A 57 -15.73 -11.19 19.63
CA ALA A 57 -16.17 -10.58 20.88
C ALA A 57 -17.54 -11.10 21.33
N ASN A 58 -18.39 -11.52 20.38
CA ASN A 58 -19.76 -11.99 20.61
C ASN A 58 -20.57 -11.06 21.52
N LYS A 59 -20.48 -9.75 21.29
CA LYS A 59 -21.14 -8.70 22.07
C LYS A 59 -21.62 -7.57 21.17
N PRO A 60 -22.76 -6.92 21.50
CA PRO A 60 -23.17 -5.67 20.87
C PRO A 60 -22.11 -4.58 21.02
N LEU A 61 -22.01 -3.68 20.05
CA LEU A 61 -21.03 -2.58 20.00
C LEU A 61 -21.01 -1.73 21.29
N GLN A 62 -22.20 -1.42 21.86
CA GLN A 62 -22.34 -0.60 23.06
C GLN A 62 -21.83 -1.28 24.33
N TRP A 63 -21.66 -2.60 24.32
CA TRP A 63 -21.21 -3.39 25.46
C TRP A 63 -19.75 -3.83 25.36
N LEU A 64 -19.07 -3.42 24.30
CA LEU A 64 -17.65 -3.67 24.15
C LEU A 64 -16.86 -2.92 25.23
N THR A 65 -15.88 -3.60 25.78
CA THR A 65 -15.01 -3.10 26.85
C THR A 65 -13.55 -3.07 26.39
N LEU A 66 -12.70 -2.41 27.15
CA LEU A 66 -11.25 -2.43 26.90
C LEU A 66 -10.68 -3.87 26.88
N PRO A 67 -11.03 -4.77 27.83
CA PRO A 67 -10.61 -6.18 27.78
C PRO A 67 -10.99 -6.89 26.47
N ASP A 68 -12.12 -6.60 25.87
CA ASP A 68 -12.51 -7.22 24.59
C ASP A 68 -11.55 -6.81 23.47
N VAL A 69 -11.16 -5.54 23.39
CA VAL A 69 -10.20 -5.07 22.38
C VAL A 69 -8.78 -5.62 22.64
N GLN A 70 -8.36 -5.69 23.92
CA GLN A 70 -7.08 -6.29 24.30
C GLN A 70 -7.06 -7.80 24.03
N GLY A 71 -8.16 -8.50 24.37
CA GLY A 71 -8.31 -9.93 24.10
C GLY A 71 -8.24 -10.24 22.61
N PHE A 72 -8.87 -9.42 21.76
CA PHE A 72 -8.75 -9.56 20.31
C PHE A 72 -7.31 -9.32 19.82
N ALA A 73 -6.59 -8.34 20.38
CA ALA A 73 -5.17 -8.13 20.07
C ALA A 73 -4.33 -9.37 20.40
N ASN A 74 -4.57 -10.02 21.55
CA ASN A 74 -3.91 -11.26 21.93
C ASN A 74 -4.32 -12.42 21.02
N TYR A 75 -5.62 -12.52 20.67
CA TYR A 75 -6.09 -13.51 19.69
C TYR A 75 -5.38 -13.40 18.34
N LEU A 76 -5.19 -12.19 17.82
CA LEU A 76 -4.44 -11.97 16.57
C LEU A 76 -2.97 -12.39 16.70
N ASP A 77 -2.38 -12.30 17.89
CA ASP A 77 -1.02 -12.77 18.17
C ASP A 77 -0.93 -14.29 18.14
N THR A 78 -1.85 -14.98 18.82
CA THR A 78 -1.91 -16.45 18.81
C THR A 78 -2.12 -17.05 17.41
N LYS A 79 -2.72 -16.29 16.48
CA LYS A 79 -2.84 -16.68 15.06
C LYS A 79 -1.53 -16.57 14.27
N GLY A 80 -0.42 -16.18 14.89
CA GLY A 80 0.87 -16.04 14.23
C GLY A 80 0.95 -14.93 13.17
N LEU A 81 0.03 -13.95 13.20
CA LEU A 81 0.01 -12.87 12.24
C LEU A 81 1.21 -11.91 12.44
N LYS A 82 1.76 -11.43 11.34
CA LYS A 82 2.85 -10.43 11.39
C LYS A 82 2.40 -9.17 12.15
N PRO A 83 3.30 -8.52 12.92
CA PRO A 83 2.97 -7.31 13.68
C PRO A 83 2.30 -6.22 12.85
N SER A 84 2.73 -6.01 11.60
CA SER A 84 2.11 -5.04 10.69
C SER A 84 0.67 -5.40 10.30
N THR A 85 0.37 -6.68 10.16
CA THR A 85 -1.00 -7.17 9.89
C THR A 85 -1.87 -6.97 11.11
N ARG A 86 -1.38 -7.33 12.31
CA ARG A 86 -2.08 -7.11 13.57
C ARG A 86 -2.35 -5.62 13.80
N ALA A 87 -1.36 -4.76 13.56
CA ALA A 87 -1.52 -3.31 13.65
C ALA A 87 -2.62 -2.80 12.70
N SER A 88 -2.66 -3.30 11.46
CA SER A 88 -3.70 -2.92 10.49
C SER A 88 -5.10 -3.37 10.93
N TYR A 89 -5.23 -4.56 11.50
CA TYR A 89 -6.49 -5.09 12.01
C TYR A 89 -6.98 -4.26 13.19
N LEU A 90 -6.12 -4.04 14.18
CA LEU A 90 -6.47 -3.21 15.33
C LEU A 90 -6.78 -1.76 14.95
N ALA A 91 -6.08 -1.21 13.95
CA ALA A 91 -6.39 0.13 13.44
C ALA A 91 -7.79 0.22 12.84
N ALA A 92 -8.28 -0.82 12.15
CA ALA A 92 -9.64 -0.88 11.64
C ALA A 92 -10.67 -0.91 12.79
N VAL A 93 -10.47 -1.77 13.79
CA VAL A 93 -11.31 -1.86 14.98
C VAL A 93 -11.34 -0.52 15.73
N LYS A 94 -10.18 0.05 16.02
CA LYS A 94 -10.07 1.37 16.69
C LYS A 94 -10.75 2.48 15.89
N SER A 95 -10.68 2.43 14.57
CA SER A 95 -11.35 3.39 13.69
C SER A 95 -12.88 3.31 13.80
N LEU A 96 -13.46 2.10 13.86
CA LEU A 96 -14.89 1.92 14.10
C LEU A 96 -15.27 2.43 15.48
N LEU A 97 -14.57 2.02 16.54
CA LEU A 97 -14.87 2.44 17.91
C LEU A 97 -14.77 3.95 18.09
N THR A 98 -13.81 4.59 17.41
CA THR A 98 -13.70 6.05 17.37
C THR A 98 -14.90 6.68 16.65
N PHE A 99 -15.35 6.11 15.55
CA PHE A 99 -16.53 6.58 14.83
C PHE A 99 -17.78 6.46 15.71
N CYS A 100 -18.01 5.29 16.32
CA CYS A 100 -19.16 5.06 17.20
C CYS A 100 -19.19 6.02 18.39
N ASN A 101 -18.06 6.31 18.99
CA ASN A 101 -17.98 7.27 20.11
C ASN A 101 -18.25 8.70 19.63
N ARG A 102 -17.68 9.15 18.50
CA ARG A 102 -17.89 10.49 17.94
C ARG A 102 -19.33 10.74 17.49
N THR A 103 -20.04 9.69 17.07
CA THR A 103 -21.44 9.77 16.65
C THR A 103 -22.44 9.51 17.79
N GLY A 104 -21.96 9.34 19.01
CA GLY A 104 -22.81 9.09 20.19
C GLY A 104 -23.38 7.66 20.29
N LEU A 105 -23.00 6.75 19.38
CA LEU A 105 -23.43 5.35 19.40
C LEU A 105 -22.85 4.57 20.59
N THR A 106 -21.68 4.99 21.09
CA THR A 106 -21.08 4.45 22.31
C THR A 106 -20.66 5.57 23.25
N ARG A 107 -20.80 5.35 24.57
CA ARG A 107 -20.46 6.34 25.61
C ARG A 107 -18.96 6.64 25.70
N ALA A 108 -18.11 5.65 25.38
CA ALA A 108 -16.66 5.75 25.48
C ALA A 108 -15.98 5.08 24.29
N ASN A 109 -14.77 5.55 23.96
CA ASN A 109 -13.89 4.92 22.97
C ASN A 109 -12.97 3.92 23.68
N VAL A 110 -13.46 2.71 23.91
CA VAL A 110 -12.71 1.64 24.59
C VAL A 110 -11.47 1.16 23.81
N GLY A 111 -11.40 1.45 22.53
CA GLY A 111 -10.21 1.11 21.71
C GLY A 111 -9.07 2.12 21.82
N ALA A 112 -9.32 3.32 22.36
CA ALA A 112 -8.31 4.39 22.37
C ALA A 112 -7.02 4.00 23.10
N ALA A 113 -7.15 3.33 24.25
CA ALA A 113 -6.04 2.95 25.12
C ALA A 113 -5.22 1.74 24.61
N VAL A 114 -5.72 0.99 23.61
CA VAL A 114 -4.98 -0.18 23.09
C VAL A 114 -3.87 0.26 22.15
N PRO A 115 -2.59 -0.02 22.45
CA PRO A 115 -1.48 0.33 21.57
C PRO A 115 -1.49 -0.53 20.31
N LEU A 116 -1.05 0.04 19.21
CA LEU A 116 -0.82 -0.74 17.98
C LEU A 116 0.52 -1.48 18.07
N PRO A 117 0.56 -2.77 17.67
CA PRO A 117 1.81 -3.51 17.61
C PRO A 117 2.85 -2.80 16.72
N LYS A 118 4.05 -2.63 17.23
CA LYS A 118 5.18 -2.10 16.45
C LYS A 118 5.93 -3.25 15.80
N GLY A 119 6.08 -3.22 14.49
CA GLY A 119 6.96 -4.14 13.75
C GLY A 119 8.38 -3.61 13.70
N LYS A 120 9.34 -4.51 13.45
CA LYS A 120 10.71 -4.11 13.10
C LYS A 120 10.68 -3.32 11.79
N ASP A 121 11.44 -2.23 11.72
CA ASP A 121 11.65 -1.55 10.45
C ASP A 121 12.53 -2.43 9.55
N THR A 122 11.99 -2.79 8.40
CA THR A 122 12.68 -3.63 7.40
C THR A 122 12.95 -2.85 6.11
N LEU A 123 12.96 -1.52 6.18
CA LEU A 123 13.15 -0.67 5.01
C LEU A 123 14.49 -0.96 4.33
N THR A 124 15.57 -1.00 5.12
CA THR A 124 16.93 -1.27 4.63
C THR A 124 17.02 -2.57 3.83
N GLN A 125 16.31 -3.62 4.27
CA GLN A 125 16.29 -4.92 3.59
C GLN A 125 15.57 -4.88 2.23
N LYS A 126 14.83 -3.82 1.93
CA LYS A 126 14.07 -3.63 0.70
C LYS A 126 14.74 -2.68 -0.29
N ILE A 127 15.89 -2.12 0.08
CA ILE A 127 16.69 -1.27 -0.80
C ILE A 127 17.78 -2.13 -1.42
N LEU A 128 17.58 -2.48 -2.68
CA LEU A 128 18.54 -3.24 -3.48
C LEU A 128 19.72 -2.34 -3.83
N ALA A 129 20.89 -2.92 -4.08
CA ALA A 129 22.00 -2.20 -4.68
C ALA A 129 21.65 -1.73 -6.10
N LYS A 130 22.28 -0.65 -6.55
CA LYS A 130 22.02 -0.06 -7.88
C LYS A 130 22.29 -1.10 -8.99
N GLU A 131 23.35 -1.87 -8.85
CA GLU A 131 23.76 -2.95 -9.77
C GLU A 131 22.67 -4.04 -9.85
N GLN A 132 22.06 -4.40 -8.73
CA GLN A 132 20.97 -5.38 -8.70
C GLN A 132 19.72 -4.87 -9.42
N VAL A 133 19.36 -3.59 -9.24
CA VAL A 133 18.24 -2.97 -9.97
C VAL A 133 18.52 -2.94 -11.46
N MET A 134 19.74 -2.57 -11.87
CA MET A 134 20.15 -2.56 -13.29
C MET A 134 20.13 -3.98 -13.87
N ALA A 135 20.62 -4.98 -13.14
CA ALA A 135 20.56 -6.38 -13.54
C ALA A 135 19.11 -6.85 -13.77
N MET A 136 18.18 -6.50 -12.88
CA MET A 136 16.75 -6.80 -13.06
C MET A 136 16.20 -6.17 -14.36
N ILE A 137 16.56 -4.92 -14.64
CA ILE A 137 16.09 -4.18 -15.81
C ILE A 137 16.65 -4.76 -17.09
N TYR A 138 17.96 -4.97 -17.16
CA TYR A 138 18.63 -5.36 -18.41
C TYR A 138 18.54 -6.86 -18.72
N SER A 139 18.30 -7.71 -17.72
CA SER A 139 18.02 -9.13 -17.93
C SER A 139 16.59 -9.43 -18.38
N GLU A 140 15.70 -8.43 -18.38
CA GLU A 140 14.30 -8.61 -18.82
C GLU A 140 14.24 -8.61 -20.36
N PRO A 141 13.90 -9.76 -21.00
CA PRO A 141 13.93 -9.88 -22.46
C PRO A 141 12.73 -9.16 -23.13
N ASN A 142 11.63 -8.95 -22.41
CA ASN A 142 10.46 -8.32 -22.98
C ASN A 142 10.54 -6.81 -22.85
N ARG A 143 10.55 -6.09 -23.98
CA ARG A 143 10.71 -4.63 -24.04
C ARG A 143 9.69 -3.87 -23.17
N ARG A 144 8.40 -4.22 -23.23
CA ARG A 144 7.36 -3.61 -22.38
C ARG A 144 7.68 -3.79 -20.91
N ASN A 145 8.03 -5.00 -20.51
CA ASN A 145 8.33 -5.32 -19.12
C ASN A 145 9.58 -4.58 -18.63
N GLN A 146 10.59 -4.47 -19.48
CA GLN A 146 11.79 -3.68 -19.19
C GLN A 146 11.45 -2.21 -18.92
N LEU A 147 10.59 -1.61 -19.76
CA LEU A 147 10.11 -0.23 -19.56
C LEU A 147 9.27 -0.07 -18.29
N ILE A 148 8.49 -1.09 -17.91
CA ILE A 148 7.76 -1.12 -16.63
C ILE A 148 8.75 -1.05 -15.46
N LEU A 149 9.80 -1.88 -15.45
CA LEU A 149 10.83 -1.86 -14.40
C LEU A 149 11.56 -0.52 -14.35
N LYS A 150 11.95 0.03 -15.52
CA LYS A 150 12.54 1.37 -15.64
C LYS A 150 11.63 2.45 -15.08
N SER A 151 10.34 2.42 -15.39
CA SER A 151 9.36 3.40 -14.89
C SER A 151 9.21 3.34 -13.38
N PHE A 152 9.21 2.16 -12.76
CA PHE A 152 9.23 2.05 -11.30
C PHE A 152 10.48 2.66 -10.70
N TYR A 153 11.63 2.39 -11.28
CA TYR A 153 12.90 2.85 -10.73
C TYR A 153 13.14 4.33 -10.99
N TYR A 154 12.96 4.83 -12.21
CA TYR A 154 13.27 6.22 -12.55
C TYR A 154 12.17 7.22 -12.17
N CYS A 155 10.90 6.79 -12.10
CA CYS A 155 9.77 7.68 -11.77
C CYS A 155 9.18 7.43 -10.37
N GLY A 156 9.64 6.42 -9.65
CA GLY A 156 9.14 6.11 -8.30
C GLY A 156 7.65 5.84 -8.20
N LEU A 157 7.04 5.26 -9.23
CA LEU A 157 5.59 5.05 -9.33
C LEU A 157 5.06 3.99 -8.35
N ARG A 158 3.79 4.11 -7.94
CA ARG A 158 3.04 3.00 -7.34
C ARG A 158 2.50 2.08 -8.43
N VAL A 159 2.25 0.81 -8.09
CA VAL A 159 1.69 -0.16 -9.06
C VAL A 159 0.39 0.34 -9.69
N SER A 160 -0.51 0.88 -8.87
CA SER A 160 -1.79 1.40 -9.37
C SER A 160 -1.63 2.61 -10.28
N GLU A 161 -0.66 3.46 -10.01
CA GLU A 161 -0.35 4.62 -10.84
C GLU A 161 0.16 4.16 -12.21
N LEU A 162 1.16 3.30 -12.24
CA LEU A 162 1.72 2.76 -13.50
C LEU A 162 0.64 2.06 -14.33
N CYS A 163 -0.21 1.25 -13.71
CA CYS A 163 -1.27 0.54 -14.43
C CYS A 163 -2.33 1.47 -15.03
N GLY A 164 -2.52 2.67 -14.48
CA GLY A 164 -3.49 3.63 -14.95
C GLY A 164 -2.99 4.61 -16.01
N LEU A 165 -1.68 4.63 -16.31
CA LEU A 165 -1.11 5.58 -17.25
C LEU A 165 -1.59 5.38 -18.67
N CYS A 166 -1.99 6.49 -19.32
CA CYS A 166 -2.26 6.59 -20.74
C CYS A 166 -1.24 7.53 -21.42
N TRP A 167 -1.19 7.50 -22.75
CA TRP A 167 -0.25 8.33 -23.49
C TRP A 167 -0.51 9.83 -23.36
N TYR A 168 -1.75 10.27 -23.09
CA TYR A 168 -2.05 11.68 -22.79
C TYR A 168 -1.41 12.15 -21.46
N ASP A 169 -1.04 11.23 -20.54
CA ASP A 169 -0.35 11.59 -19.29
C ASP A 169 1.12 11.93 -19.51
N LEU A 170 1.68 11.61 -20.68
CA LEU A 170 3.09 11.84 -21.04
C LEU A 170 3.19 12.99 -22.05
N THR A 171 3.72 14.12 -21.62
CA THR A 171 3.93 15.31 -22.44
C THR A 171 5.41 15.60 -22.64
N ALA A 172 5.76 16.19 -23.78
CA ALA A 172 7.13 16.59 -24.09
C ALA A 172 7.59 17.76 -23.19
N SER A 173 8.87 17.77 -22.82
CA SER A 173 9.53 18.85 -22.08
C SER A 173 11.00 18.94 -22.55
N GLY A 174 11.27 19.70 -23.58
CA GLY A 174 12.56 19.71 -24.25
C GLY A 174 12.90 18.31 -24.80
N GLU A 175 14.09 17.80 -24.48
CA GLU A 175 14.50 16.45 -24.86
C GLU A 175 13.96 15.35 -23.91
N SER A 176 13.24 15.76 -22.85
CA SER A 176 12.69 14.89 -21.81
C SER A 176 11.17 14.84 -21.90
N GLY A 177 10.52 14.10 -21.00
CA GLY A 177 9.07 14.07 -20.85
C GLY A 177 8.62 14.36 -19.43
N ILE A 178 7.43 14.93 -19.28
CA ILE A 178 6.75 15.08 -18.01
C ILE A 178 5.61 14.06 -17.95
N LEU A 179 5.62 13.23 -16.92
CA LEU A 179 4.56 12.28 -16.64
C LEU A 179 3.63 12.85 -15.56
N THR A 180 2.37 13.02 -15.92
CA THR A 180 1.30 13.41 -14.99
C THR A 180 0.79 12.16 -14.29
N VAL A 181 0.89 12.11 -12.97
CA VAL A 181 0.56 10.93 -12.16
C VAL A 181 -0.57 11.25 -11.20
N PHE A 182 -1.66 10.50 -11.31
CA PHE A 182 -2.81 10.60 -10.41
C PHE A 182 -2.64 9.66 -9.23
N GLY A 183 -2.47 10.25 -8.04
CA GLY A 183 -2.22 9.52 -6.79
C GLY A 183 -3.49 9.29 -5.95
N LYS A 184 -3.30 8.68 -4.78
CA LYS A 184 -4.38 8.47 -3.80
C LYS A 184 -4.96 9.82 -3.32
N GLY A 185 -6.30 9.92 -3.28
CA GLY A 185 -7.00 11.13 -2.82
C GLY A 185 -7.01 12.25 -3.86
N SER A 186 -7.06 11.90 -5.14
CA SER A 186 -7.14 12.84 -6.28
C SER A 186 -5.98 13.84 -6.35
N LYS A 187 -4.84 13.51 -5.72
CA LYS A 187 -3.64 14.36 -5.79
C LYS A 187 -2.88 14.06 -7.06
N THR A 188 -2.69 15.09 -7.88
CA THR A 188 -1.87 15.02 -9.09
C THR A 188 -0.44 15.46 -8.77
N ARG A 189 0.53 14.81 -9.40
CA ARG A 189 1.92 15.26 -9.40
C ARG A 189 2.55 15.06 -10.77
N HIS A 190 3.55 15.86 -11.05
CA HIS A 190 4.33 15.80 -12.28
C HIS A 190 5.71 15.21 -11.99
N VAL A 191 6.13 14.24 -12.80
CA VAL A 191 7.42 13.58 -12.69
C VAL A 191 8.19 13.80 -13.99
N LEU A 192 9.32 14.50 -13.91
CA LEU A 192 10.21 14.67 -15.04
C LEU A 192 10.96 13.35 -15.29
N LEU A 193 10.89 12.84 -16.52
CA LEU A 193 11.58 11.63 -16.91
C LEU A 193 13.01 11.94 -17.37
N PRO A 194 13.97 11.04 -17.11
CA PRO A 194 15.26 11.10 -17.82
C PRO A 194 15.05 11.00 -19.33
N ALA A 195 15.82 11.77 -20.11
CA ALA A 195 15.68 11.84 -21.58
C ALA A 195 15.74 10.46 -22.26
N HIS A 196 16.63 9.56 -21.78
CA HIS A 196 16.72 8.21 -22.31
C HIS A 196 15.42 7.39 -22.11
N LEU A 197 14.78 7.48 -20.94
CA LEU A 197 13.53 6.77 -20.68
C LEU A 197 12.38 7.34 -21.52
N TYR A 198 12.33 8.66 -21.65
CA TYR A 198 11.33 9.33 -22.51
C TYR A 198 11.45 8.87 -23.96
N LYS A 199 12.66 8.91 -24.55
CA LYS A 199 12.94 8.44 -25.92
C LYS A 199 12.56 6.96 -26.09
N GLU A 200 12.87 6.12 -25.10
CA GLU A 200 12.51 4.70 -25.13
C GLU A 200 11.00 4.46 -25.09
N LEU A 201 10.26 5.25 -24.31
CA LEU A 201 8.79 5.19 -24.26
C LEU A 201 8.17 5.63 -25.58
N LEU A 202 8.66 6.73 -26.18
CA LEU A 202 8.19 7.18 -27.49
C LEU A 202 8.41 6.12 -28.58
N ASN A 203 9.58 5.48 -28.59
CA ASN A 203 9.87 4.38 -29.51
C ASN A 203 8.97 3.14 -29.28
N PHE A 204 8.54 2.95 -28.03
CA PHE A 204 7.62 1.86 -27.68
C PHE A 204 6.18 2.16 -28.06
N ARG A 205 5.79 3.43 -28.15
CA ARG A 205 4.42 3.88 -28.44
C ARG A 205 3.88 3.35 -29.74
N GLY A 206 4.69 3.38 -30.82
CA GLY A 206 4.24 3.03 -32.15
C GLY A 206 3.02 3.85 -32.58
N ASN A 207 1.98 3.19 -33.03
CA ASN A 207 0.71 3.82 -33.49
C ASN A 207 -0.35 3.96 -32.39
N ALA A 208 0.02 3.84 -31.11
CA ALA A 208 -0.95 3.96 -30.02
C ALA A 208 -1.50 5.41 -29.92
N SER A 209 -2.81 5.52 -29.70
CA SER A 209 -3.50 6.79 -29.51
C SER A 209 -3.18 7.41 -28.15
N ASN A 210 -3.58 8.65 -27.94
CA ASN A 210 -3.39 9.32 -26.64
C ASN A 210 -4.15 8.61 -25.49
N ASP A 211 -5.33 8.06 -25.78
CA ASP A 211 -6.16 7.40 -24.79
C ASP A 211 -5.74 5.95 -24.51
N ASP A 212 -4.85 5.40 -25.32
CA ASP A 212 -4.35 4.06 -25.10
C ASP A 212 -3.42 4.00 -23.87
N PRO A 213 -3.45 2.90 -23.09
CA PRO A 213 -2.54 2.74 -21.96
C PRO A 213 -1.08 2.68 -22.42
N ILE A 214 -0.16 3.33 -21.68
CA ILE A 214 1.29 3.23 -21.95
C ILE A 214 1.75 1.76 -21.87
N PHE A 215 1.20 1.00 -20.93
CA PHE A 215 1.50 -0.41 -20.75
C PHE A 215 0.25 -1.26 -20.93
N PRO A 216 -0.07 -1.66 -22.18
CA PRO A 216 -1.27 -2.41 -22.46
C PRO A 216 -1.22 -3.85 -21.92
N SER A 217 -2.38 -4.40 -21.55
CA SER A 217 -2.55 -5.80 -21.27
C SER A 217 -2.41 -6.64 -22.56
N ARG A 218 -1.86 -7.85 -22.46
CA ARG A 218 -1.84 -8.80 -23.58
C ARG A 218 -3.23 -9.39 -23.87
N LYS A 219 -4.15 -9.35 -22.92
CA LYS A 219 -5.55 -9.77 -23.10
C LYS A 219 -6.37 -8.61 -23.71
N GLY A 220 -7.36 -8.90 -24.52
CA GLY A 220 -8.22 -7.88 -25.12
C GLY A 220 -7.60 -7.10 -26.28
N LYS A 221 -6.80 -7.74 -27.12
CA LYS A 221 -6.16 -7.13 -28.31
C LYS A 221 -5.30 -5.89 -27.98
N GLY A 222 -4.72 -5.83 -26.77
CA GLY A 222 -3.83 -4.75 -26.35
C GLY A 222 -4.49 -3.43 -25.94
N LYS A 223 -5.81 -3.35 -25.89
CA LYS A 223 -6.54 -2.11 -25.56
C LYS A 223 -6.86 -1.90 -24.08
N GLY A 224 -6.64 -2.89 -23.22
CA GLY A 224 -6.95 -2.79 -21.80
C GLY A 224 -5.74 -2.42 -20.94
N HIS A 225 -6.01 -1.80 -19.79
CA HIS A 225 -5.00 -1.52 -18.78
C HIS A 225 -4.38 -2.80 -18.21
N LEU A 226 -3.10 -2.74 -17.86
CA LEU A 226 -2.39 -3.82 -17.22
C LEU A 226 -2.88 -4.01 -15.77
N HIS A 227 -3.21 -5.24 -15.39
CA HIS A 227 -3.68 -5.52 -14.05
C HIS A 227 -2.52 -5.63 -13.04
N ARG A 228 -2.72 -5.09 -11.83
CA ARG A 228 -1.70 -5.05 -10.76
C ARG A 228 -1.07 -6.42 -10.45
N ILE A 229 -1.85 -7.50 -10.52
CA ILE A 229 -1.36 -8.86 -10.26
C ILE A 229 -0.28 -9.26 -11.28
N HIS A 230 -0.46 -8.91 -12.55
CA HIS A 230 0.54 -9.21 -13.58
C HIS A 230 1.83 -8.41 -13.38
N VAL A 231 1.73 -7.16 -12.94
CA VAL A 231 2.89 -6.33 -12.60
C VAL A 231 3.65 -6.92 -11.40
N THR A 232 2.93 -7.35 -10.37
CA THR A 232 3.55 -7.98 -9.19
C THR A 232 4.31 -9.25 -9.59
N LYS A 233 3.70 -10.10 -10.44
CA LYS A 233 4.35 -11.32 -10.95
C LYS A 233 5.59 -10.98 -11.78
N LEU A 234 5.50 -10.01 -12.68
CA LEU A 234 6.61 -9.55 -13.52
C LEU A 234 7.82 -9.10 -12.68
N VAL A 235 7.60 -8.26 -11.66
CA VAL A 235 8.70 -7.75 -10.82
C VAL A 235 9.33 -8.88 -10.01
N LYS A 236 8.53 -9.80 -9.49
CA LYS A 236 9.02 -11.00 -8.79
C LYS A 236 9.88 -11.86 -9.71
N GLU A 237 9.42 -12.17 -10.92
CA GLU A 237 10.15 -12.95 -11.91
C GLU A 237 11.46 -12.29 -12.33
N ALA A 238 11.46 -10.97 -12.52
CA ALA A 238 12.67 -10.21 -12.82
C ALA A 238 13.70 -10.28 -11.69
N GLY A 239 13.27 -10.23 -10.41
CA GLY A 239 14.15 -10.40 -9.26
C GLY A 239 14.73 -11.79 -9.15
N ILE A 240 13.90 -12.83 -9.28
CA ILE A 240 14.33 -14.24 -9.24
C ILE A 240 15.39 -14.52 -10.32
N ARG A 241 15.21 -13.98 -11.52
CA ARG A 241 16.14 -14.16 -12.67
C ARG A 241 17.57 -13.74 -12.34
N VAL A 242 17.75 -12.78 -11.45
CA VAL A 242 19.05 -12.24 -11.03
C VAL A 242 19.43 -12.60 -9.60
N GLY A 243 18.80 -13.63 -9.04
CA GLY A 243 19.14 -14.16 -7.70
C GLY A 243 18.69 -13.30 -6.53
N ILE A 244 17.72 -12.39 -6.72
CA ILE A 244 17.13 -11.59 -5.64
C ILE A 244 15.99 -12.38 -4.99
N ASP A 245 15.77 -12.13 -3.67
CA ASP A 245 14.68 -12.73 -2.89
C ASP A 245 13.33 -12.62 -3.64
N GLU A 246 12.60 -13.70 -3.67
CA GLU A 246 11.26 -13.79 -4.28
C GLU A 246 10.20 -12.84 -3.67
N LYS A 247 10.52 -12.17 -2.55
CA LYS A 247 9.69 -11.14 -1.93
C LYS A 247 9.81 -9.77 -2.61
N VAL A 248 10.74 -9.61 -3.57
CA VAL A 248 10.89 -8.37 -4.31
C VAL A 248 9.58 -7.93 -4.96
N SER A 249 9.31 -6.64 -4.94
CA SER A 249 8.06 -6.05 -5.45
C SER A 249 8.32 -4.68 -6.06
N ALA A 250 7.36 -4.17 -6.81
CA ALA A 250 7.44 -2.81 -7.37
C ALA A 250 7.66 -1.74 -6.28
N HIS A 251 7.21 -2.00 -5.06
CA HIS A 251 7.43 -1.09 -3.94
C HIS A 251 8.91 -1.03 -3.52
N TRP A 252 9.66 -2.12 -3.69
CA TRP A 252 11.11 -2.13 -3.48
C TRP A 252 11.84 -1.24 -4.50
N LEU A 253 11.45 -1.29 -5.78
CA LEU A 253 12.03 -0.41 -6.80
C LEU A 253 11.76 1.06 -6.51
N ARG A 254 10.58 1.38 -5.97
CA ARG A 254 10.26 2.72 -5.49
C ARG A 254 11.07 3.10 -4.23
N HIS A 255 11.36 2.16 -3.33
CA HIS A 255 12.28 2.38 -2.21
C HIS A 255 13.70 2.64 -2.71
N CYS A 256 14.16 1.87 -3.71
CA CYS A 256 15.46 2.09 -4.36
C CYS A 256 15.52 3.46 -5.05
N HIS A 257 14.46 3.88 -5.76
CA HIS A 257 14.38 5.25 -6.31
C HIS A 257 14.63 6.30 -5.22
N ALA A 258 13.91 6.20 -4.10
CA ALA A 258 14.03 7.17 -3.02
C ALA A 258 15.44 7.22 -2.43
N SER A 259 15.98 6.05 -2.04
CA SER A 259 17.31 5.96 -1.43
C SER A 259 18.41 6.39 -2.37
N HIS A 260 18.43 5.83 -3.60
CA HIS A 260 19.49 6.13 -4.57
C HIS A 260 19.47 7.59 -5.06
N SER A 261 18.28 8.23 -5.11
CA SER A 261 18.20 9.65 -5.42
C SER A 261 18.78 10.51 -4.32
N LEU A 262 18.50 10.19 -3.03
CA LEU A 262 19.08 10.89 -1.88
C LEU A 262 20.59 10.65 -1.80
N ASP A 263 21.06 9.41 -1.99
CA ASP A 263 22.49 9.06 -2.02
C ASP A 263 23.23 9.79 -3.16
N ALA A 264 22.52 10.11 -4.26
CA ALA A 264 23.05 10.93 -5.36
C ALA A 264 22.94 12.45 -5.11
N GLY A 265 22.53 12.89 -3.93
CA GLY A 265 22.47 14.31 -3.54
C GLY A 265 21.17 15.02 -3.91
N ALA A 266 20.11 14.32 -4.34
CA ALA A 266 18.84 14.96 -4.61
C ALA A 266 18.23 15.55 -3.32
N PRO A 267 17.71 16.80 -3.34
CA PRO A 267 17.04 17.38 -2.17
C PRO A 267 15.85 16.52 -1.72
N ILE A 268 15.71 16.31 -0.41
CA ILE A 268 14.64 15.50 0.16
C ILE A 268 13.23 15.96 -0.24
N SER A 269 13.06 17.29 -0.39
CA SER A 269 11.80 17.88 -0.85
C SER A 269 11.47 17.49 -2.29
N LEU A 270 12.48 17.39 -3.17
CA LEU A 270 12.30 16.93 -4.54
C LEU A 270 11.90 15.45 -4.56
N VAL A 271 12.60 14.59 -3.80
CA VAL A 271 12.27 13.17 -3.69
C VAL A 271 10.86 12.98 -3.11
N GLN A 272 10.51 13.75 -2.07
CA GLN A 272 9.15 13.76 -1.50
C GLN A 272 8.08 14.08 -2.55
N THR A 273 8.28 15.15 -3.32
CA THR A 273 7.34 15.61 -4.36
C THR A 273 7.22 14.56 -5.46
N THR A 274 8.35 14.05 -5.97
CA THR A 274 8.38 12.99 -7.00
C THR A 274 7.61 11.75 -6.55
N LEU A 275 7.79 11.34 -5.29
CA LEU A 275 7.08 10.18 -4.74
C LEU A 275 5.62 10.49 -4.37
N GLY A 276 5.24 11.76 -4.20
CA GLY A 276 3.91 12.14 -3.70
C GLY A 276 3.69 11.65 -2.26
N HIS A 277 4.66 11.85 -1.38
CA HIS A 277 4.51 11.59 0.05
C HIS A 277 3.86 12.79 0.73
N ALA A 278 2.77 12.55 1.46
CA ALA A 278 2.04 13.60 2.17
C ALA A 278 2.85 14.24 3.31
N SER A 279 3.88 13.54 3.81
CA SER A 279 4.73 14.02 4.91
C SER A 279 6.19 13.76 4.60
N VAL A 280 7.05 14.74 4.91
CA VAL A 280 8.51 14.62 4.82
C VAL A 280 9.01 13.47 5.69
N ALA A 281 8.42 13.23 6.86
CA ALA A 281 8.78 12.12 7.75
C ALA A 281 8.74 10.74 7.07
N THR A 282 7.90 10.58 6.02
CA THR A 282 7.90 9.34 5.22
C THR A 282 9.13 9.23 4.34
N THR A 283 9.65 10.34 3.83
CA THR A 283 10.84 10.38 2.98
C THR A 283 12.12 10.38 3.82
N SER A 284 12.11 11.02 5.00
CA SER A 284 13.27 11.05 5.91
C SER A 284 13.74 9.68 6.37
N LYS A 285 12.87 8.66 6.35
CA LYS A 285 13.25 7.28 6.65
C LYS A 285 14.34 6.73 5.73
N TYR A 286 14.46 7.26 4.52
CA TYR A 286 15.49 6.82 3.57
C TYR A 286 16.86 7.44 3.86
N LEU A 287 16.93 8.59 4.51
CA LEU A 287 18.21 9.22 4.93
C LEU A 287 19.01 8.33 5.89
N HIS A 288 18.32 7.49 6.67
CA HIS A 288 18.94 6.63 7.66
C HIS A 288 18.99 5.14 7.24
N ALA A 289 18.50 4.83 6.04
CA ALA A 289 18.45 3.44 5.59
C ALA A 289 19.83 2.86 5.27
N LYS A 290 20.76 3.71 4.85
CA LYS A 290 22.20 3.37 4.67
C LYS A 290 23.00 4.52 5.25
N PRO A 291 23.51 4.44 6.50
CA PRO A 291 24.34 5.48 7.04
C PRO A 291 25.66 5.52 6.24
N THR A 292 25.89 6.63 5.55
CA THR A 292 27.15 6.92 4.88
C THR A 292 28.14 7.55 5.86
N GLU A 293 27.63 8.05 7.00
CA GLU A 293 28.39 8.70 8.06
C GLU A 293 27.91 8.24 9.43
N SER A 294 28.79 8.21 10.40
CA SER A 294 28.46 8.02 11.80
C SER A 294 29.26 8.98 12.65
N SER A 295 28.78 9.33 13.86
CA SER A 295 29.46 10.21 14.76
C SER A 295 30.86 9.71 15.17
N GLY A 296 31.11 8.40 15.12
CA GLY A 296 32.40 7.79 15.35
C GLY A 296 33.46 8.14 14.31
N LEU A 297 33.07 8.65 13.13
CA LEU A 297 34.04 9.14 12.13
C LEU A 297 34.60 10.54 12.45
N TYR A 298 34.06 11.20 13.47
CA TYR A 298 34.46 12.52 13.94
C TYR A 298 35.21 12.47 15.26
N LEU A 299 35.51 11.28 15.79
CA LEU A 299 36.29 11.06 17.01
C LEU A 299 37.73 10.66 16.68
#